data_9bafba580710a64b6f4ec1ab4a32a78f
#
_entry.id   9bafba580710a64b6f4ec1ab4a32a78f
#
_cell.length_a   1.000
_cell.length_b   1.000
_cell.length_c   1.000
_cell.angle_alpha   90.00
_cell.angle_beta   90.00
_cell.angle_gamma   90.00
#
_symmetry.space_group_name_H-M   'P 1'
#
loop_
_entity.id
_entity.type
_entity.pdbx_description
1 polymer ?
#
loop_
_entity_poly.entity_id
_entity_poly.type
_entity_poly.pdbx_seq_one_letter_code
_entity_poly.pdbx_strand_id
1 'polypeptide(L)'
;VALSEAFTFTDVVLERDGRRILDGVSDHIHKSCTTAILGASGSGKSTFLRLLNRFEEPTSGSIQLDAKPLRSYDVHALRRRVGLVAQRPTMLEATVGEEVRVARPDLSEDSVSSLLARVALAHLRHDRDTATLSGGEQQRLALARSLAVEPDVLLLDEPTSALDGVAAQAVDAVVRSLVAEGLTVVLVSHDLERVVDLADNVLVLDGGRLVERGEPDDIRYLA
;
A
#
# COMPACT_ATOMS: atom_id res chain seq x y z
N VAL A 1 -0.60 1.88 -25.58
CA VAL A 1 0.50 1.05 -25.05
C VAL A 1 -0.11 0.16 -23.99
N ALA A 2 0.02 -1.19 -24.13
CA ALA A 2 -0.46 -2.10 -23.09
C ALA A 2 0.33 -1.81 -21.80
N LEU A 3 -0.38 -1.55 -20.69
CA LEU A 3 0.24 -1.38 -19.38
C LEU A 3 0.88 -2.71 -18.96
N SER A 4 2.10 -2.67 -18.46
CA SER A 4 2.75 -3.86 -17.93
C SER A 4 2.18 -4.22 -16.56
N GLU A 5 2.03 -5.51 -16.28
CA GLU A 5 1.51 -6.01 -15.02
C GLU A 5 2.59 -5.99 -13.94
N ALA A 6 2.25 -5.51 -12.75
CA ALA A 6 3.06 -5.67 -11.54
C ALA A 6 2.73 -7.01 -10.88
N PHE A 7 1.43 -7.24 -10.62
CA PHE A 7 0.96 -8.51 -10.06
C PHE A 7 -0.04 -9.19 -10.99
N THR A 8 -0.02 -10.53 -10.96
CA THR A 8 -1.04 -11.40 -11.56
C THR A 8 -1.51 -12.39 -10.51
N PHE A 9 -2.83 -12.56 -10.38
CA PHE A 9 -3.47 -13.52 -9.46
C PHE A 9 -4.24 -14.54 -10.26
N THR A 10 -4.13 -15.82 -9.86
CA THR A 10 -4.84 -16.92 -10.52
C THR A 10 -5.46 -17.82 -9.46
N ASP A 11 -6.80 -17.84 -9.40
CA ASP A 11 -7.62 -18.66 -8.51
C ASP A 11 -7.16 -18.63 -7.05
N VAL A 12 -6.86 -17.42 -6.55
CA VAL A 12 -6.34 -17.23 -5.20
C VAL A 12 -7.42 -17.50 -4.17
N VAL A 13 -7.20 -18.51 -3.34
CA VAL A 13 -8.04 -18.88 -2.19
C VAL A 13 -7.23 -18.72 -0.91
N LEU A 14 -7.82 -18.11 0.10
CA LEU A 14 -7.31 -18.14 1.46
C LEU A 14 -8.39 -18.63 2.41
N GLU A 15 -8.09 -19.71 3.13
CA GLU A 15 -8.94 -20.27 4.16
C GLU A 15 -8.28 -20.13 5.54
N ARG A 16 -9.07 -19.73 6.54
CA ARG A 16 -8.63 -19.62 7.93
C ARG A 16 -9.76 -20.12 8.84
N ASP A 17 -9.45 -21.04 9.74
CA ASP A 17 -10.40 -21.63 10.70
C ASP A 17 -11.67 -22.16 10.02
N GLY A 18 -11.52 -22.83 8.86
CA GLY A 18 -12.61 -23.39 8.08
C GLY A 18 -13.48 -22.37 7.34
N ARG A 19 -13.07 -21.08 7.31
CA ARG A 19 -13.77 -20.02 6.58
C ARG A 19 -12.92 -19.52 5.42
N ARG A 20 -13.54 -19.39 4.25
CA ARG A 20 -12.91 -18.74 3.11
C ARG A 20 -12.92 -17.24 3.31
N ILE A 21 -11.72 -16.67 3.41
CA ILE A 21 -11.50 -15.21 3.47
C ILE A 21 -11.40 -14.65 2.06
N LEU A 22 -10.74 -15.40 1.15
CA LEU A 22 -10.71 -15.14 -0.28
C LEU A 22 -11.11 -16.42 -1.02
N ASP A 23 -11.88 -16.31 -2.08
CA ASP A 23 -12.51 -17.42 -2.79
C ASP A 23 -12.38 -17.26 -4.30
N GLY A 24 -11.25 -17.73 -4.86
CA GLY A 24 -11.00 -17.77 -6.30
C GLY A 24 -10.74 -16.42 -6.95
N VAL A 25 -10.00 -15.53 -6.27
CA VAL A 25 -9.65 -14.21 -6.83
C VAL A 25 -8.66 -14.37 -7.98
N SER A 26 -9.05 -13.89 -9.18
CA SER A 26 -8.21 -13.88 -10.38
C SER A 26 -8.28 -12.51 -11.04
N ASP A 27 -7.14 -11.85 -11.19
CA ASP A 27 -6.97 -10.58 -11.89
C ASP A 27 -5.49 -10.18 -11.97
N HIS A 28 -5.23 -8.91 -12.29
CA HIS A 28 -3.89 -8.30 -12.31
C HIS A 28 -3.90 -6.88 -11.76
N ILE A 29 -2.73 -6.40 -11.37
CA ILE A 29 -2.45 -5.00 -11.01
C ILE A 29 -1.40 -4.47 -11.98
N HIS A 30 -1.65 -3.30 -12.57
CA HIS A 30 -0.72 -2.65 -13.49
C HIS A 30 0.39 -1.90 -12.76
N LYS A 31 1.54 -1.73 -13.44
CA LYS A 31 2.66 -0.91 -12.94
C LYS A 31 2.37 0.58 -13.07
N SER A 32 3.04 1.35 -12.22
CA SER A 32 3.08 2.81 -12.29
C SER A 32 1.70 3.46 -12.31
N CYS A 33 0.75 2.88 -11.58
CA CYS A 33 -0.58 3.43 -11.38
C CYS A 33 -1.09 3.10 -9.97
N THR A 34 -2.19 3.73 -9.58
CA THR A 34 -2.91 3.43 -8.34
C THR A 34 -4.03 2.43 -8.62
N THR A 35 -4.00 1.28 -7.96
CA THR A 35 -5.14 0.35 -7.93
C THR A 35 -5.80 0.42 -6.55
N ALA A 36 -7.08 0.81 -6.50
CA ALA A 36 -7.87 0.79 -5.27
C ALA A 36 -8.58 -0.55 -5.09
N ILE A 37 -8.61 -1.03 -3.85
CA ILE A 37 -9.37 -2.22 -3.45
C ILE A 37 -10.51 -1.77 -2.55
N LEU A 38 -11.74 -1.95 -3.02
CA LEU A 38 -12.98 -1.60 -2.34
C LEU A 38 -13.73 -2.83 -1.84
N GLY A 39 -14.74 -2.59 -1.03
CA GLY A 39 -15.65 -3.61 -0.52
C GLY A 39 -16.02 -3.38 0.95
N ALA A 40 -17.05 -4.06 1.41
CA ALA A 40 -17.54 -3.98 2.79
C ALA A 40 -16.48 -4.38 3.82
N SER A 41 -16.69 -4.02 5.08
CA SER A 41 -15.85 -4.51 6.19
C SER A 41 -15.91 -6.04 6.23
N GLY A 42 -14.73 -6.67 6.36
CA GLY A 42 -14.63 -8.14 6.36
C GLY A 42 -14.64 -8.80 4.98
N SER A 43 -14.68 -8.06 3.86
CA SER A 43 -14.65 -8.64 2.51
C SER A 43 -13.30 -9.25 2.09
N GLY A 44 -12.25 -9.10 2.90
CA GLY A 44 -10.93 -9.69 2.62
C GLY A 44 -9.85 -8.71 2.14
N LYS A 45 -10.11 -7.39 2.04
CA LYS A 45 -9.20 -6.37 1.47
C LYS A 45 -7.81 -6.34 2.11
N SER A 46 -7.72 -6.14 3.42
CA SER A 46 -6.44 -6.12 4.13
C SER A 46 -5.71 -7.46 4.09
N THR A 47 -6.48 -8.55 4.06
CA THR A 47 -5.94 -9.90 3.87
C THR A 47 -5.33 -10.04 2.48
N PHE A 48 -6.03 -9.53 1.44
CA PHE A 48 -5.50 -9.52 0.08
C PHE A 48 -4.19 -8.73 -0.03
N LEU A 49 -4.10 -7.52 0.59
CA LEU A 49 -2.84 -6.77 0.65
C LEU A 49 -1.70 -7.59 1.27
N ARG A 50 -1.98 -8.32 2.36
CA ARG A 50 -0.97 -9.13 3.07
C ARG A 50 -0.47 -10.32 2.25
N LEU A 51 -1.26 -10.83 1.31
CA LEU A 51 -0.79 -11.84 0.36
C LEU A 51 0.25 -11.28 -0.60
N LEU A 52 0.13 -10.00 -1.04
CA LEU A 52 1.01 -9.40 -2.03
C LEU A 52 2.46 -9.24 -1.56
N ASN A 53 2.71 -9.18 -0.25
CA ASN A 53 4.06 -9.12 0.33
C ASN A 53 4.39 -10.33 1.21
N ARG A 54 3.60 -11.41 1.09
CA ARG A 54 3.78 -12.66 1.84
C ARG A 54 3.81 -12.48 3.37
N PHE A 55 3.02 -11.56 3.92
CA PHE A 55 2.63 -11.63 5.34
C PHE A 55 1.62 -12.76 5.57
N GLU A 56 0.90 -13.12 4.53
CA GLU A 56 0.05 -14.31 4.48
C GLU A 56 0.36 -15.11 3.20
N GLU A 57 0.04 -16.40 3.20
CA GLU A 57 0.21 -17.28 2.04
C GLU A 57 -1.16 -17.81 1.61
N PRO A 58 -1.45 -17.87 0.31
CA PRO A 58 -2.71 -18.41 -0.16
C PRO A 58 -2.79 -19.94 0.11
N THR A 59 -3.97 -20.43 0.46
CA THR A 59 -4.25 -21.86 0.62
C THR A 59 -4.15 -22.60 -0.72
N SER A 60 -4.62 -21.95 -1.80
CA SER A 60 -4.49 -22.43 -3.18
C SER A 60 -4.45 -21.26 -4.16
N GLY A 61 -4.18 -21.55 -5.43
CA GLY A 61 -3.95 -20.56 -6.46
C GLY A 61 -2.52 -20.04 -6.47
N SER A 62 -2.27 -19.00 -7.23
CA SER A 62 -0.94 -18.41 -7.37
C SER A 62 -0.97 -16.90 -7.48
N ILE A 63 0.09 -16.26 -6.97
CA ILE A 63 0.36 -14.83 -7.12
C ILE A 63 1.75 -14.68 -7.71
N GLN A 64 1.87 -13.83 -8.71
CA GLN A 64 3.13 -13.49 -9.35
C GLN A 64 3.40 -11.99 -9.21
N LEU A 65 4.66 -11.62 -9.06
CA LEU A 65 5.20 -10.27 -9.20
C LEU A 65 6.18 -10.28 -10.37
N ASP A 66 5.99 -9.40 -11.35
CA ASP A 66 6.78 -9.36 -12.58
C ASP A 66 6.86 -10.73 -13.29
N ALA A 67 5.72 -11.41 -13.45
CA ALA A 67 5.60 -12.75 -14.02
C ALA A 67 6.39 -13.85 -13.29
N LYS A 68 6.90 -13.58 -12.08
CA LYS A 68 7.62 -14.54 -11.25
C LYS A 68 6.80 -14.88 -10.00
N PRO A 69 6.60 -16.19 -9.69
CA PRO A 69 5.81 -16.59 -8.52
C PRO A 69 6.35 -15.99 -7.22
N LEU A 70 5.47 -15.41 -6.36
CA LEU A 70 5.89 -14.81 -5.09
C LEU A 70 6.64 -15.78 -4.18
N ARG A 71 6.27 -17.07 -4.21
CA ARG A 71 6.92 -18.13 -3.43
C ARG A 71 8.40 -18.33 -3.77
N SER A 72 8.83 -17.92 -4.97
CA SER A 72 10.21 -18.08 -5.43
C SER A 72 11.15 -16.95 -5.00
N TYR A 73 10.60 -15.88 -4.42
CA TYR A 73 11.42 -14.80 -3.86
C TYR A 73 11.88 -15.14 -2.44
N ASP A 74 13.07 -14.69 -2.07
CA ASP A 74 13.41 -14.51 -0.66
C ASP A 74 12.43 -13.50 -0.04
N VAL A 75 11.89 -13.83 1.15
CA VAL A 75 10.82 -13.04 1.75
C VAL A 75 11.27 -11.63 2.15
N HIS A 76 12.51 -11.46 2.57
CA HIS A 76 13.03 -10.14 2.93
C HIS A 76 13.30 -9.29 1.69
N ALA A 77 13.84 -9.91 0.62
CA ALA A 77 14.02 -9.25 -0.66
C ALA A 77 12.66 -8.83 -1.25
N LEU A 78 11.64 -9.69 -1.17
CA LEU A 78 10.27 -9.36 -1.61
C LEU A 78 9.71 -8.16 -0.84
N ARG A 79 9.80 -8.16 0.50
CA ARG A 79 9.25 -7.08 1.34
C ARG A 79 9.99 -5.74 1.21
N ARG A 80 11.23 -5.75 0.72
CA ARG A 80 11.90 -4.51 0.30
C ARG A 80 11.34 -3.97 -1.00
N ARG A 81 10.94 -4.84 -1.94
CA ARG A 81 10.32 -4.44 -3.21
C ARG A 81 8.85 -4.08 -3.07
N VAL A 82 8.15 -4.70 -2.12
CA VAL A 82 6.71 -4.54 -1.88
C VAL A 82 6.51 -4.08 -0.45
N GLY A 83 6.57 -2.77 -0.26
CA GLY A 83 6.39 -2.13 1.05
C GLY A 83 4.92 -2.14 1.47
N LEU A 84 4.66 -2.27 2.77
CA LEU A 84 3.31 -2.16 3.35
C LEU A 84 3.27 -1.08 4.43
N VAL A 85 2.35 -0.15 4.30
CA VAL A 85 1.99 0.82 5.33
C VAL A 85 0.62 0.45 5.88
N ALA A 86 0.59 0.11 7.15
CA ALA A 86 -0.62 -0.29 7.85
C ALA A 86 -1.53 0.91 8.14
N GLN A 87 -2.81 0.65 8.39
CA GLN A 87 -3.83 1.64 8.77
C GLN A 87 -3.41 2.48 9.98
N ARG A 88 -2.78 1.85 10.97
CA ARG A 88 -2.21 2.52 12.14
C ARG A 88 -0.72 2.15 12.22
N PRO A 89 0.16 3.02 11.71
CA PRO A 89 1.58 2.73 11.77
C PRO A 89 2.08 2.82 13.21
N THR A 90 2.93 1.87 13.58
CA THR A 90 3.67 1.92 14.83
C THR A 90 5.01 2.58 14.57
N MET A 91 5.37 3.57 15.40
CA MET A 91 6.73 4.11 15.42
C MET A 91 7.64 3.12 16.13
N LEU A 92 8.75 2.79 15.51
CA LEU A 92 9.70 1.78 15.96
C LEU A 92 10.87 2.41 16.71
N GLU A 93 11.17 3.67 16.39
CA GLU A 93 12.31 4.41 16.92
C GLU A 93 11.87 5.71 17.61
N ALA A 94 12.75 6.22 18.47
CA ALA A 94 12.45 7.40 19.28
C ALA A 94 12.43 8.70 18.46
N THR A 95 13.25 8.80 17.43
CA THR A 95 13.38 10.03 16.64
C THR A 95 12.98 9.84 15.18
N VAL A 96 12.58 10.94 14.55
CA VAL A 96 12.19 10.99 13.12
C VAL A 96 13.30 10.44 12.21
N GLY A 97 14.54 10.82 12.45
CA GLY A 97 15.68 10.38 11.64
C GLY A 97 15.98 8.89 11.79
N GLU A 98 15.91 8.36 13.00
CA GLU A 98 16.07 6.93 13.27
C GLU A 98 14.95 6.12 12.67
N GLU A 99 13.70 6.60 12.75
CA GLU A 99 12.53 5.95 12.19
C GLU A 99 12.66 5.75 10.67
N VAL A 100 13.13 6.76 9.93
CA VAL A 100 13.38 6.64 8.49
C VAL A 100 14.49 5.62 8.19
N ARG A 101 15.50 5.50 9.08
CA ARG A 101 16.64 4.61 8.90
C ARG A 101 16.38 3.16 9.31
N VAL A 102 15.23 2.83 9.93
CA VAL A 102 14.92 1.46 10.39
C VAL A 102 15.21 0.39 9.33
N ALA A 103 14.78 0.64 8.10
CA ALA A 103 14.94 -0.33 7.01
C ALA A 103 16.26 -0.18 6.23
N ARG A 104 16.96 0.95 6.39
CA ARG A 104 18.23 1.29 5.72
C ARG A 104 19.09 2.17 6.62
N PRO A 105 19.85 1.55 7.57
CA PRO A 105 20.60 2.27 8.61
C PRO A 105 21.72 3.18 8.08
N ASP A 106 22.21 2.92 6.88
CA ASP A 106 23.30 3.65 6.21
C ASP A 106 22.87 4.93 5.48
N LEU A 107 21.59 5.32 5.55
CA LEU A 107 21.12 6.57 4.93
C LEU A 107 21.80 7.79 5.52
N SER A 108 22.32 8.66 4.61
CA SER A 108 22.88 9.96 4.98
C SER A 108 21.80 10.90 5.50
N GLU A 109 22.21 11.98 6.20
CA GLU A 109 21.30 13.05 6.66
C GLU A 109 20.55 13.69 5.47
N ASP A 110 21.24 13.92 4.34
CA ASP A 110 20.64 14.49 3.13
C ASP A 110 19.58 13.54 2.53
N SER A 111 19.84 12.22 2.55
CA SER A 111 18.88 11.21 2.07
C SER A 111 17.63 11.19 2.95
N VAL A 112 17.79 11.24 4.28
CA VAL A 112 16.67 11.35 5.22
C VAL A 112 15.87 12.62 4.97
N SER A 113 16.54 13.78 4.83
CA SER A 113 15.88 15.07 4.52
C SER A 113 15.10 15.00 3.21
N SER A 114 15.66 14.37 2.18
CA SER A 114 14.99 14.18 0.89
C SER A 114 13.74 13.31 1.02
N LEU A 115 13.82 12.19 1.77
CA LEU A 115 12.66 11.31 2.02
C LEU A 115 11.56 12.04 2.80
N LEU A 116 11.92 12.81 3.84
CA LEU A 116 10.96 13.63 4.59
C LEU A 116 10.29 14.68 3.69
N ALA A 117 11.04 15.32 2.80
CA ALA A 117 10.49 16.28 1.84
C ALA A 117 9.47 15.61 0.88
N ARG A 118 9.77 14.41 0.37
CA ARG A 118 8.88 13.65 -0.52
C ARG A 118 7.53 13.32 0.13
N VAL A 119 7.48 13.22 1.45
CA VAL A 119 6.23 12.93 2.19
C VAL A 119 5.66 14.17 2.90
N ALA A 120 6.04 15.37 2.46
CA ALA A 120 5.60 16.66 3.02
C ALA A 120 5.90 16.82 4.53
N LEU A 121 7.07 16.32 4.97
CA LEU A 121 7.58 16.44 6.34
C LEU A 121 8.92 17.19 6.41
N ALA A 122 9.29 18.00 5.41
CA ALA A 122 10.54 18.75 5.37
C ALA A 122 10.74 19.71 6.55
N HIS A 123 9.65 20.07 7.25
CA HIS A 123 9.68 20.94 8.43
C HIS A 123 10.10 20.21 9.71
N LEU A 124 10.15 18.87 9.70
CA LEU A 124 10.53 18.08 10.88
C LEU A 124 12.05 18.01 11.02
N ARG A 125 12.53 18.22 12.22
CA ARG A 125 13.93 17.96 12.58
C ARG A 125 14.14 16.47 12.78
N HIS A 126 15.32 15.96 12.42
CA HIS A 126 15.65 14.54 12.54
C HIS A 126 15.66 14.04 14.00
N ASP A 127 15.98 14.93 14.95
CA ASP A 127 16.02 14.65 16.39
C ASP A 127 14.66 14.79 17.09
N ARG A 128 13.59 15.12 16.35
CA ARG A 128 12.24 15.26 16.90
C ARG A 128 11.73 13.91 17.37
N ASP A 129 11.16 13.88 18.58
CA ASP A 129 10.54 12.69 19.19
C ASP A 129 9.28 12.29 18.40
N THR A 130 9.25 11.04 17.95
CA THR A 130 8.15 10.44 17.19
C THR A 130 6.84 10.38 17.98
N ALA A 131 6.89 10.28 19.30
CA ALA A 131 5.72 10.29 20.17
C ALA A 131 4.97 11.64 20.17
N THR A 132 5.62 12.72 19.74
CA THR A 132 5.02 14.07 19.67
C THR A 132 4.36 14.37 18.32
N LEU A 133 4.41 13.45 17.38
CA LEU A 133 3.86 13.61 16.04
C LEU A 133 2.34 13.43 16.04
N SER A 134 1.65 14.25 15.25
CA SER A 134 0.24 14.02 14.93
C SER A 134 0.04 12.72 14.16
N GLY A 135 -1.17 12.17 14.16
CA GLY A 135 -1.49 10.95 13.41
C GLY A 135 -1.13 11.05 11.91
N GLY A 136 -1.39 12.21 11.29
CA GLY A 136 -1.03 12.46 9.89
C GLY A 136 0.49 12.54 9.66
N GLU A 137 1.26 13.11 10.60
CA GLU A 137 2.72 13.11 10.54
C GLU A 137 3.27 11.69 10.72
N GLN A 138 2.73 10.89 11.65
CA GLN A 138 3.11 9.49 11.84
C GLN A 138 2.84 8.65 10.58
N GLN A 139 1.68 8.85 9.93
CA GLN A 139 1.34 8.17 8.69
C GLN A 139 2.32 8.51 7.56
N ARG A 140 2.65 9.79 7.37
CA ARG A 140 3.63 10.21 6.37
C ARG A 140 5.06 9.78 6.72
N LEU A 141 5.41 9.72 8.02
CA LEU A 141 6.72 9.21 8.44
C LEU A 141 6.84 7.70 8.16
N ALA A 142 5.78 6.92 8.35
CA ALA A 142 5.75 5.52 7.95
C ALA A 142 5.88 5.32 6.43
N LEU A 143 5.31 6.25 5.62
CA LEU A 143 5.57 6.30 4.17
C LEU A 143 7.05 6.55 3.89
N ALA A 144 7.69 7.56 4.53
CA ALA A 144 9.12 7.84 4.36
C ALA A 144 9.99 6.63 4.71
N ARG A 145 9.71 5.96 5.83
CA ARG A 145 10.37 4.71 6.22
C ARG A 145 10.24 3.63 5.14
N SER A 146 9.05 3.46 4.57
CA SER A 146 8.81 2.47 3.51
C SER A 146 9.53 2.83 2.22
N LEU A 147 9.64 4.11 1.88
CA LEU A 147 10.35 4.60 0.69
C LEU A 147 11.87 4.52 0.82
N ALA A 148 12.41 4.40 2.03
CA ALA A 148 13.86 4.34 2.31
C ALA A 148 14.54 3.16 1.61
N VAL A 149 13.81 2.08 1.34
CA VAL A 149 14.33 0.89 0.63
C VAL A 149 14.04 0.91 -0.87
N GLU A 150 13.51 2.00 -1.40
CA GLU A 150 13.21 2.20 -2.83
C GLU A 150 12.31 1.07 -3.40
N PRO A 151 11.10 0.87 -2.87
CA PRO A 151 10.22 -0.21 -3.28
C PRO A 151 9.71 -0.01 -4.72
N ASP A 152 9.38 -1.10 -5.41
CA ASP A 152 8.68 -1.08 -6.71
C ASP A 152 7.17 -0.89 -6.53
N VAL A 153 6.64 -1.39 -5.40
CA VAL A 153 5.22 -1.35 -5.06
C VAL A 153 5.02 -0.90 -3.63
N LEU A 154 4.04 -0.03 -3.40
CA LEU A 154 3.61 0.41 -2.09
C LEU A 154 2.16 -0.02 -1.83
N LEU A 155 1.98 -0.81 -0.79
CA LEU A 155 0.67 -1.27 -0.32
C LEU A 155 0.21 -0.36 0.83
N LEU A 156 -0.98 0.22 0.72
CA LEU A 156 -1.55 1.16 1.69
C LEU A 156 -2.87 0.60 2.22
N ASP A 157 -2.90 0.23 3.50
CA ASP A 157 -4.11 -0.27 4.16
C ASP A 157 -4.80 0.89 4.88
N GLU A 158 -5.84 1.47 4.27
CA GLU A 158 -6.63 2.59 4.79
C GLU A 158 -5.80 3.77 5.33
N PRO A 159 -4.85 4.34 4.54
CA PRO A 159 -3.83 5.26 5.03
C PRO A 159 -4.37 6.59 5.56
N THR A 160 -5.63 6.90 5.33
CA THR A 160 -6.27 8.18 5.70
C THR A 160 -7.44 8.03 6.68
N SER A 161 -7.80 6.81 7.08
CA SER A 161 -9.03 6.53 7.84
C SER A 161 -9.11 7.19 9.23
N ALA A 162 -7.96 7.53 9.83
CA ALA A 162 -7.87 8.16 11.15
C ALA A 162 -7.41 9.63 11.08
N LEU A 163 -7.40 10.23 9.88
CA LEU A 163 -6.88 11.58 9.64
C LEU A 163 -8.02 12.57 9.41
N ASP A 164 -7.78 13.84 9.79
CA ASP A 164 -8.63 14.95 9.35
C ASP A 164 -8.47 15.22 7.84
N GLY A 165 -9.35 16.02 7.27
CA GLY A 165 -9.37 16.29 5.83
C GLY A 165 -8.07 16.88 5.30
N VAL A 166 -7.39 17.75 6.06
CA VAL A 166 -6.14 18.38 5.63
C VAL A 166 -4.98 17.38 5.62
N ALA A 167 -4.85 16.59 6.69
CA ALA A 167 -3.82 15.56 6.78
C ALA A 167 -4.03 14.46 5.73
N ALA A 168 -5.27 14.10 5.45
CA ALA A 168 -5.62 13.12 4.45
C ALA A 168 -5.29 13.61 3.02
N GLN A 169 -5.62 14.87 2.67
CA GLN A 169 -5.23 15.47 1.38
C GLN A 169 -3.71 15.52 1.20
N ALA A 170 -2.94 15.73 2.28
CA ALA A 170 -1.48 15.68 2.21
C ALA A 170 -0.96 14.27 1.87
N VAL A 171 -1.58 13.21 2.42
CA VAL A 171 -1.25 11.81 2.03
C VAL A 171 -1.61 11.55 0.57
N ASP A 172 -2.79 12.01 0.12
CA ASP A 172 -3.23 11.85 -1.27
C ASP A 172 -2.27 12.52 -2.25
N ALA A 173 -1.81 13.74 -1.94
CA ALA A 173 -0.83 14.45 -2.76
C ALA A 173 0.50 13.69 -2.85
N VAL A 174 0.95 13.07 -1.73
CA VAL A 174 2.14 12.22 -1.72
C VAL A 174 1.93 11.00 -2.62
N VAL A 175 0.80 10.31 -2.53
CA VAL A 175 0.48 9.14 -3.37
C VAL A 175 0.54 9.52 -4.85
N ARG A 176 -0.11 10.62 -5.25
CA ARG A 176 -0.07 11.11 -6.66
C ARG A 176 1.37 11.38 -7.12
N SER A 177 2.18 12.04 -6.29
CA SER A 177 3.58 12.33 -6.63
C SER A 177 4.38 11.05 -6.84
N LEU A 178 4.23 10.06 -5.96
CA LEU A 178 4.94 8.79 -6.05
C LEU A 178 4.55 8.00 -7.30
N VAL A 179 3.28 7.98 -7.67
CA VAL A 179 2.82 7.33 -8.90
C VAL A 179 3.33 8.06 -10.14
N ALA A 180 3.35 9.40 -10.13
CA ALA A 180 3.94 10.19 -11.22
C ALA A 180 5.45 9.94 -11.39
N GLU A 181 6.15 9.53 -10.32
CA GLU A 181 7.55 9.09 -10.35
C GLU A 181 7.72 7.62 -10.81
N GLY A 182 6.63 6.91 -11.09
CA GLY A 182 6.63 5.53 -11.60
C GLY A 182 6.41 4.45 -10.55
N LEU A 183 6.14 4.79 -9.28
CA LEU A 183 5.82 3.81 -8.24
C LEU A 183 4.43 3.19 -8.50
N THR A 184 4.30 1.89 -8.27
CA THR A 184 2.99 1.22 -8.27
C THR A 184 2.38 1.33 -6.87
N VAL A 185 1.11 1.74 -6.78
CA VAL A 185 0.41 1.83 -5.49
C VAL A 185 -0.82 0.93 -5.48
N VAL A 186 -0.99 0.17 -4.41
CA VAL A 186 -2.22 -0.58 -4.13
C VAL A 186 -2.82 -0.05 -2.84
N LEU A 187 -4.02 0.51 -2.95
CA LEU A 187 -4.68 1.25 -1.88
C LEU A 187 -5.96 0.54 -1.45
N VAL A 188 -6.11 0.21 -0.16
CA VAL A 188 -7.41 -0.11 0.43
C VAL A 188 -8.01 1.17 1.00
N SER A 189 -9.25 1.47 0.64
CA SER A 189 -10.00 2.61 1.20
C SER A 189 -11.48 2.26 1.32
N HIS A 190 -12.17 2.93 2.24
CA HIS A 190 -13.63 2.96 2.34
C HIS A 190 -14.20 4.34 1.97
N ASP A 191 -13.34 5.31 1.68
CA ASP A 191 -13.69 6.66 1.25
C ASP A 191 -13.80 6.66 -0.29
N LEU A 192 -15.05 6.59 -0.78
CA LEU A 192 -15.33 6.42 -2.21
C LEU A 192 -14.96 7.66 -3.03
N GLU A 193 -15.18 8.86 -2.49
CA GLU A 193 -14.81 10.11 -3.17
C GLU A 193 -13.30 10.17 -3.41
N ARG A 194 -12.51 9.77 -2.42
CA ARG A 194 -11.05 9.68 -2.54
C ARG A 194 -10.59 8.67 -3.57
N VAL A 195 -11.28 7.53 -3.64
CA VAL A 195 -10.93 6.50 -4.61
C VAL A 195 -11.14 7.01 -6.04
N VAL A 196 -12.26 7.71 -6.30
CA VAL A 196 -12.51 8.33 -7.61
C VAL A 196 -11.39 9.31 -7.97
N ASP A 197 -10.89 10.07 -7.01
CA ASP A 197 -9.85 11.08 -7.23
C ASP A 197 -8.43 10.49 -7.41
N LEU A 198 -8.14 9.32 -6.82
CA LEU A 198 -6.77 8.79 -6.73
C LEU A 198 -6.52 7.56 -7.60
N ALA A 199 -7.52 6.74 -7.84
CA ALA A 199 -7.33 5.45 -8.47
C ALA A 199 -7.39 5.53 -9.99
N ASP A 200 -6.46 4.84 -10.65
CA ASP A 200 -6.51 4.56 -12.08
C ASP A 200 -7.35 3.31 -12.36
N ASN A 201 -7.34 2.36 -11.40
CA ASN A 201 -8.11 1.11 -11.47
C ASN A 201 -8.72 0.77 -10.12
N VAL A 202 -9.82 0.07 -10.15
CA VAL A 202 -10.56 -0.38 -8.96
C VAL A 202 -10.84 -1.87 -9.04
N LEU A 203 -10.64 -2.55 -7.91
CA LEU A 203 -11.04 -3.94 -7.67
C LEU A 203 -12.04 -3.95 -6.51
N VAL A 204 -13.23 -4.49 -6.70
CA VAL A 204 -14.25 -4.59 -5.66
C VAL A 204 -14.34 -6.01 -5.13
N LEU A 205 -14.08 -6.19 -3.84
CA LEU A 205 -14.21 -7.47 -3.14
C LEU A 205 -15.53 -7.52 -2.35
N ASP A 206 -16.29 -8.58 -2.56
CA ASP A 206 -17.45 -8.91 -1.75
C ASP A 206 -17.44 -10.39 -1.39
N GLY A 207 -17.62 -10.70 -0.09
CA GLY A 207 -17.59 -12.07 0.42
C GLY A 207 -16.33 -12.86 0.03
N GLY A 208 -15.19 -12.19 -0.11
CA GLY A 208 -13.91 -12.81 -0.52
C GLY A 208 -13.75 -13.01 -2.02
N ARG A 209 -14.69 -12.57 -2.84
CA ARG A 209 -14.66 -12.70 -4.31
C ARG A 209 -14.48 -11.34 -4.97
N LEU A 210 -13.82 -11.33 -6.11
CA LEU A 210 -13.78 -10.15 -6.98
C LEU A 210 -15.11 -10.07 -7.75
N VAL A 211 -15.88 -9.00 -7.51
CA VAL A 211 -17.22 -8.82 -8.10
C VAL A 211 -17.26 -7.73 -9.19
N GLU A 212 -16.41 -6.70 -9.08
CA GLU A 212 -16.28 -5.66 -10.09
C GLU A 212 -14.81 -5.28 -10.27
N ARG A 213 -14.47 -4.83 -11.47
CA ARG A 213 -13.15 -4.28 -11.82
C ARG A 213 -13.26 -3.29 -12.97
N GLY A 214 -12.40 -2.29 -13.00
CA GLY A 214 -12.35 -1.30 -14.09
C GLY A 214 -11.76 0.03 -13.68
N GLU A 215 -11.92 1.03 -14.51
CA GLU A 215 -11.66 2.41 -14.14
C GLU A 215 -12.74 2.91 -13.16
N PRO A 216 -12.49 3.92 -12.33
CA PRO A 216 -13.46 4.39 -11.32
C PRO A 216 -14.85 4.68 -11.91
N ASP A 217 -14.93 5.30 -13.09
CA ASP A 217 -16.18 5.66 -13.75
C ASP A 217 -17.05 4.46 -14.18
N ASP A 218 -16.43 3.28 -14.31
CA ASP A 218 -17.11 2.03 -14.73
C ASP A 218 -17.62 1.20 -13.53
N ILE A 219 -17.30 1.61 -12.29
CA ILE A 219 -17.57 0.84 -11.06
C ILE A 219 -18.90 1.23 -10.45
N ARG A 220 -19.86 0.31 -10.45
CA ARG A 220 -21.19 0.52 -9.83
C ARG A 220 -21.14 0.69 -8.31
N TYR A 221 -20.15 0.08 -7.66
CA TYR A 221 -19.93 0.24 -6.22
C TYR A 221 -19.61 1.68 -5.82
N LEU A 222 -19.14 2.53 -6.78
CA LEU A 222 -18.86 3.95 -6.59
C LEU A 222 -20.07 4.86 -6.94
N ALA A 223 -21.10 4.33 -7.60
CA ALA A 223 -22.31 5.04 -7.97
C ALA A 223 -23.33 5.07 -6.81
#